data_ef0243da9b2c7c377ccc489269a2e785
#
_entry.id   ef0243da9b2c7c377ccc489269a2e785
#
_cell.length_a   1.000
_cell.length_b   1.000
_cell.length_c   1.000
_cell.angle_alpha   90.00
_cell.angle_beta   90.00
_cell.angle_gamma   90.00
#
_symmetry.space_group_name_H-M   'P 1'
#
loop_
_entity.id
_entity.type
_entity.pdbx_description
1 polymer ?
#
loop_
_entity_poly.entity_id
_entity_poly.type
_entity_poly.pdbx_seq_one_letter_code
_entity_poly.pdbx_strand_id
1 'polypeptide(L)'
;NDQASKLNRLAQDERKKAGAIKRRSVTVGDAEIHEGDRVLFTKNARTLGVSNGTLATVTEVSRQSLRVILDNEKTALIPLRLYRDVRLGYAATTHKAQGMTTENAFILVEPSNQSRELAYVQASRARAATRFYTDETTAGSELSELAKRMQKSDAKQLAHEAMASKSESTQQSQTQT
;
A
#
# COMPACT_ATOMS: atom_id res chain seq x y z
N ASN A 1 6.90 -4.01 7.71
CA ASN A 1 7.49 -3.39 6.51
C ASN A 1 8.15 -2.07 6.87
N ASP A 2 9.45 -2.12 7.01
CA ASP A 2 10.30 -1.02 7.47
C ASP A 2 10.22 0.20 6.53
N GLN A 3 10.20 -0.05 5.23
CA GLN A 3 10.16 0.99 4.20
C GLN A 3 8.87 1.83 4.25
N ALA A 4 7.71 1.21 4.38
CA ALA A 4 6.45 1.95 4.52
C ALA A 4 6.42 2.76 5.83
N SER A 5 6.98 2.24 6.92
CA SER A 5 7.11 2.97 8.18
C SER A 5 8.04 4.17 8.05
N LYS A 6 9.17 4.03 7.34
CA LYS A 6 10.10 5.12 7.06
C LYS A 6 9.44 6.22 6.21
N LEU A 7 8.74 5.84 5.13
CA LEU A 7 8.01 6.79 4.29
C LEU A 7 6.92 7.54 5.07
N ASN A 8 6.20 6.85 5.94
CA ASN A 8 5.18 7.46 6.79
C ASN A 8 5.78 8.53 7.72
N ARG A 9 6.92 8.25 8.35
CA ARG A 9 7.62 9.23 9.21
C ARG A 9 8.11 10.42 8.42
N LEU A 10 8.77 10.20 7.28
CA LEU A 10 9.25 11.28 6.41
C LEU A 10 8.10 12.18 5.94
N ALA A 11 6.99 11.59 5.51
CA ALA A 11 5.82 12.35 5.08
C ALA A 11 5.21 13.17 6.23
N GLN A 12 5.15 12.60 7.45
CA GLN A 12 4.69 13.32 8.62
C GLN A 12 5.60 14.49 8.95
N ASP A 13 6.92 14.30 8.91
CA ASP A 13 7.90 15.35 9.21
C ASP A 13 7.81 16.52 8.21
N GLU A 14 7.69 16.22 6.93
CA GLU A 14 7.48 17.26 5.91
C GLU A 14 6.17 18.02 6.12
N ARG A 15 5.09 17.34 6.49
CA ARG A 15 3.82 17.99 6.81
C ARG A 15 3.88 18.83 8.09
N LYS A 16 4.67 18.41 9.10
CA LYS A 16 4.96 19.23 10.29
C LYS A 16 5.70 20.51 9.90
N LYS A 17 6.76 20.41 9.08
CA LYS A 17 7.51 21.58 8.58
C LYS A 17 6.62 22.54 7.80
N ALA A 18 5.72 22.01 6.98
CA ALA A 18 4.76 22.79 6.21
C ALA A 18 3.60 23.40 7.05
N GLY A 19 3.55 23.14 8.35
CA GLY A 19 2.47 23.62 9.24
C GLY A 19 1.11 22.98 9.00
N ALA A 20 1.05 21.89 8.24
CA ALA A 20 -0.17 21.17 7.89
C ALA A 20 -0.66 20.22 9.01
N ILE A 21 0.16 20.00 10.02
CA ILE A 21 -0.10 19.17 11.20
C ILE A 21 0.03 20.02 12.45
N LYS A 22 -0.92 19.88 13.38
CA LYS A 22 -0.91 20.64 14.63
C LYS A 22 0.03 20.01 15.67
N ARG A 23 0.38 20.78 16.69
CA ARG A 23 1.28 20.33 17.77
C ARG A 23 0.67 19.26 18.68
N ARG A 24 -0.66 19.25 18.83
CA ARG A 24 -1.35 18.32 19.72
C ARG A 24 -1.25 16.90 19.18
N SER A 25 -0.75 15.99 20.00
CA SER A 25 -0.51 14.59 19.61
C SER A 25 -0.88 13.61 20.71
N VAL A 26 -0.96 12.34 20.34
CA VAL A 26 -1.05 11.18 21.25
C VAL A 26 -0.24 10.01 20.67
N THR A 27 0.39 9.25 21.56
CA THR A 27 1.11 8.04 21.16
C THR A 27 0.16 6.85 21.07
N VAL A 28 0.12 6.21 19.90
CA VAL A 28 -0.65 5.00 19.65
C VAL A 28 0.30 3.93 19.11
N GLY A 29 0.59 2.90 19.90
CA GLY A 29 1.64 1.94 19.56
C GLY A 29 3.02 2.62 19.54
N ASP A 30 3.69 2.53 18.39
CA ASP A 30 5.00 3.12 18.10
C ASP A 30 4.92 4.46 17.32
N ALA A 31 3.71 4.94 17.05
CA ALA A 31 3.47 6.15 16.29
C ALA A 31 2.95 7.31 17.15
N GLU A 32 3.51 8.48 16.96
CA GLU A 32 2.96 9.74 17.45
C GLU A 32 1.96 10.27 16.41
N ILE A 33 0.68 10.39 16.79
CA ILE A 33 -0.41 10.82 15.91
C ILE A 33 -0.84 12.22 16.31
N HIS A 34 -0.87 13.12 15.35
CA HIS A 34 -1.23 14.53 15.50
C HIS A 34 -2.58 14.86 14.86
N GLU A 35 -3.17 15.98 15.26
CA GLU A 35 -4.27 16.57 14.49
C GLU A 35 -3.78 17.01 13.12
N GLY A 36 -4.49 16.58 12.06
CA GLY A 36 -4.13 16.77 10.67
C GLY A 36 -3.41 15.56 10.04
N ASP A 37 -3.03 14.55 10.84
CA ASP A 37 -2.41 13.34 10.31
C ASP A 37 -3.39 12.49 9.49
N ARG A 38 -2.85 11.82 8.48
CA ARG A 38 -3.51 10.69 7.82
C ARG A 38 -3.23 9.42 8.59
N VAL A 39 -4.28 8.67 8.86
CA VAL A 39 -4.19 7.40 9.57
C VAL A 39 -4.84 6.27 8.79
N LEU A 40 -4.30 5.07 9.00
CA LEU A 40 -4.77 3.80 8.43
C LEU A 40 -5.22 2.90 9.59
N PHE A 41 -6.44 2.41 9.52
CA PHE A 41 -6.97 1.38 10.43
C PHE A 41 -6.52 0.00 9.95
N THR A 42 -5.94 -0.80 10.84
CA THR A 42 -5.34 -2.10 10.49
C THR A 42 -6.14 -3.29 10.98
N LYS A 43 -7.33 -3.05 11.57
CA LYS A 43 -8.22 -4.10 12.07
C LYS A 43 -9.69 -3.67 11.96
N ASN A 44 -10.58 -4.62 11.79
CA ASN A 44 -12.01 -4.35 11.72
C ASN A 44 -12.57 -3.99 13.11
N ALA A 45 -13.35 -2.92 13.18
CA ALA A 45 -14.15 -2.53 14.34
C ALA A 45 -15.48 -1.95 13.86
N ARG A 46 -16.43 -2.83 13.58
CA ARG A 46 -17.74 -2.47 13.01
C ARG A 46 -18.51 -1.47 13.87
N THR A 47 -18.43 -1.60 15.19
CA THR A 47 -19.06 -0.69 16.16
C THR A 47 -18.49 0.74 16.11
N LEU A 48 -17.25 0.91 15.62
CA LEU A 48 -16.61 2.20 15.43
C LEU A 48 -16.72 2.70 13.97
N GLY A 49 -17.36 1.92 13.10
CA GLY A 49 -17.51 2.25 11.68
C GLY A 49 -16.22 2.14 10.85
N VAL A 50 -15.21 1.42 11.36
CA VAL A 50 -13.92 1.27 10.67
C VAL A 50 -13.62 -0.20 10.33
N SER A 51 -12.88 -0.39 9.24
CA SER A 51 -12.43 -1.69 8.76
C SER A 51 -10.91 -1.67 8.50
N ASN A 52 -10.31 -2.84 8.42
CA ASN A 52 -8.93 -2.96 7.96
C ASN A 52 -8.79 -2.33 6.56
N GLY A 53 -7.81 -1.44 6.41
CA GLY A 53 -7.59 -0.67 5.18
C GLY A 53 -8.33 0.67 5.11
N THR A 54 -9.21 0.99 6.08
CA THR A 54 -9.88 2.30 6.12
C THR A 54 -8.86 3.40 6.38
N LEU A 55 -8.90 4.44 5.55
CA LEU A 55 -8.11 5.67 5.71
C LEU A 55 -8.97 6.79 6.30
N ALA A 56 -8.32 7.65 7.08
CA ALA A 56 -8.98 8.80 7.69
C ALA A 56 -7.99 9.96 7.92
N THR A 57 -8.54 11.15 8.14
CA THR A 57 -7.80 12.32 8.63
C THR A 57 -8.18 12.58 10.07
N VAL A 58 -7.19 12.76 10.93
CA VAL A 58 -7.39 13.10 12.36
C VAL A 58 -7.79 14.56 12.49
N THR A 59 -8.96 14.82 13.05
CA THR A 59 -9.46 16.19 13.27
C THR A 59 -9.24 16.68 14.70
N GLU A 60 -9.22 15.76 15.65
CA GLU A 60 -9.01 16.08 17.05
C GLU A 60 -8.28 14.94 17.77
N VAL A 61 -7.35 15.32 18.66
CA VAL A 61 -6.59 14.39 19.49
C VAL A 61 -6.84 14.65 20.97
N SER A 62 -7.12 13.59 21.71
CA SER A 62 -7.13 13.62 23.17
C SER A 62 -6.27 12.48 23.74
N ARG A 63 -6.03 12.49 25.06
CA ARG A 63 -5.31 11.39 25.72
C ARG A 63 -6.00 10.03 25.60
N GLN A 64 -7.30 10.02 25.35
CA GLN A 64 -8.13 8.80 25.40
C GLN A 64 -8.79 8.47 24.06
N SER A 65 -8.79 9.37 23.08
CA SER A 65 -9.49 9.18 21.83
C SER A 65 -8.91 10.00 20.69
N LEU A 66 -9.18 9.54 19.47
CA LEU A 66 -9.01 10.25 18.21
C LEU A 66 -10.39 10.52 17.62
N ARG A 67 -10.67 11.75 17.19
CA ARG A 67 -11.77 12.05 16.28
C ARG A 67 -11.22 12.10 14.86
N VAL A 68 -11.85 11.42 13.95
CA VAL A 68 -11.37 11.29 12.57
C VAL A 68 -12.50 11.53 11.58
N ILE A 69 -12.16 12.00 10.40
CA ILE A 69 -13.02 11.99 9.20
C ILE A 69 -12.48 10.91 8.28
N LEU A 70 -13.32 9.91 7.99
CA LEU A 70 -13.03 8.83 7.05
C LEU A 70 -13.07 9.36 5.62
N ASP A 71 -12.45 8.66 4.67
CA ASP A 71 -12.44 9.07 3.24
C ASP A 71 -13.85 9.04 2.59
N ASN A 72 -14.82 8.39 3.23
CA ASN A 72 -16.24 8.46 2.85
C ASN A 72 -17.02 9.59 3.56
N GLU A 73 -16.29 10.59 4.08
CA GLU A 73 -16.81 11.80 4.76
C GLU A 73 -17.51 11.54 6.11
N LYS A 74 -17.59 10.31 6.57
CA LYS A 74 -18.16 9.99 7.87
C LYS A 74 -17.18 10.32 8.99
N THR A 75 -17.71 10.86 10.10
CA THR A 75 -16.93 11.11 11.31
C THR A 75 -16.99 9.89 12.22
N ALA A 76 -15.86 9.54 12.82
CA ALA A 76 -15.78 8.50 13.85
C ALA A 76 -14.98 8.97 15.05
N LEU A 77 -15.39 8.53 16.25
CA LEU A 77 -14.65 8.68 17.50
C LEU A 77 -14.02 7.34 17.86
N ILE A 78 -12.70 7.32 17.97
CA ILE A 78 -11.90 6.13 18.23
C ILE A 78 -11.38 6.15 19.65
N PRO A 79 -11.97 5.40 20.59
CA PRO A 79 -11.50 5.34 21.97
C PRO A 79 -10.24 4.47 22.04
N LEU A 80 -9.10 5.06 22.39
CA LEU A 80 -7.78 4.42 22.40
C LEU A 80 -7.61 3.33 23.48
N ARG A 81 -8.54 3.27 24.45
CA ARG A 81 -8.62 2.17 25.42
C ARG A 81 -9.13 0.89 24.79
N LEU A 82 -10.00 0.99 23.77
CA LEU A 82 -10.69 -0.14 23.13
C LEU A 82 -10.07 -0.50 21.78
N TYR A 83 -9.46 0.49 21.10
CA TYR A 83 -8.94 0.30 19.75
C TYR A 83 -7.60 1.04 19.58
N ARG A 84 -6.54 0.30 19.28
CA ARG A 84 -5.17 0.81 19.09
C ARG A 84 -4.57 0.42 17.73
N ASP A 85 -5.32 -0.29 16.90
CA ASP A 85 -4.86 -0.77 15.60
C ASP A 85 -4.90 0.37 14.54
N VAL A 86 -4.28 1.50 14.90
CA VAL A 86 -4.15 2.72 14.08
C VAL A 86 -2.68 2.94 13.78
N ARG A 87 -2.36 3.29 12.54
CA ARG A 87 -1.01 3.66 12.08
C ARG A 87 -1.08 4.92 11.23
N LEU A 88 0.07 5.55 10.97
CA LEU A 88 0.15 6.59 9.96
C LEU A 88 -0.23 6.02 8.60
N GLY A 89 -0.99 6.79 7.83
CA GLY A 89 -1.63 6.38 6.57
C GLY A 89 -1.16 7.17 5.36
N TYR A 90 0.05 7.73 5.38
CA TYR A 90 0.64 8.42 4.22
C TYR A 90 1.19 7.46 3.18
N ALA A 91 1.72 6.33 3.62
CA ALA A 91 2.25 5.27 2.77
C ALA A 91 1.77 3.90 3.25
N ALA A 92 1.43 3.04 2.30
CA ALA A 92 1.04 1.67 2.54
C ALA A 92 1.76 0.73 1.56
N THR A 93 1.89 -0.55 1.92
CA THR A 93 2.36 -1.56 0.97
C THR A 93 1.29 -1.82 -0.09
N THR A 94 1.70 -2.24 -1.28
CA THR A 94 0.76 -2.57 -2.38
C THR A 94 -0.31 -3.56 -1.94
N HIS A 95 0.05 -4.58 -1.15
CA HIS A 95 -0.91 -5.54 -0.60
C HIS A 95 -1.97 -4.89 0.31
N LYS A 96 -1.57 -3.93 1.16
CA LYS A 96 -2.51 -3.20 2.02
C LYS A 96 -3.35 -2.19 1.25
N ALA A 97 -2.82 -1.66 0.15
CA ALA A 97 -3.54 -0.77 -0.75
C ALA A 97 -4.47 -1.52 -1.73
N GLN A 98 -4.49 -2.85 -1.69
CA GLN A 98 -5.39 -3.64 -2.53
C GLN A 98 -6.86 -3.35 -2.18
N GLY A 99 -7.66 -3.01 -3.19
CA GLY A 99 -9.05 -2.56 -3.00
C GLY A 99 -9.22 -1.06 -2.73
N MET A 100 -8.14 -0.33 -2.44
CA MET A 100 -8.20 1.13 -2.34
C MET A 100 -8.20 1.77 -3.72
N THR A 101 -8.85 2.92 -3.83
CA THR A 101 -8.80 3.78 -5.02
C THR A 101 -8.49 5.21 -4.57
N THR A 102 -7.59 5.87 -5.28
CA THR A 102 -7.17 7.24 -5.00
C THR A 102 -7.19 8.08 -6.27
N GLU A 103 -7.16 9.39 -6.16
CA GLU A 103 -7.06 10.27 -7.33
C GLU A 103 -5.68 10.14 -7.99
N ASN A 104 -4.62 10.20 -7.20
CA ASN A 104 -3.25 10.02 -7.66
C ASN A 104 -2.54 8.97 -6.82
N ALA A 105 -1.75 8.12 -7.43
CA ALA A 105 -0.90 7.14 -6.76
C ALA A 105 0.59 7.43 -7.03
N PHE A 106 1.38 7.39 -5.97
CA PHE A 106 2.84 7.54 -6.01
C PHE A 106 3.45 6.23 -5.53
N ILE A 107 4.11 5.51 -6.43
CA ILE A 107 4.61 4.16 -6.20
C ILE A 107 6.13 4.20 -6.08
N LEU A 108 6.66 3.88 -4.90
CA LEU A 108 8.08 3.60 -4.76
C LEU A 108 8.33 2.14 -5.15
N VAL A 109 9.11 1.96 -6.20
CA VAL A 109 9.37 0.65 -6.81
C VAL A 109 10.64 0.06 -6.24
N GLU A 110 10.53 -1.17 -5.71
CA GLU A 110 11.67 -2.05 -5.47
C GLU A 110 11.76 -3.07 -6.60
N PRO A 111 12.75 -2.95 -7.51
CA PRO A 111 12.84 -3.86 -8.66
C PRO A 111 12.91 -5.33 -8.31
N SER A 112 13.50 -5.69 -7.15
CA SER A 112 13.58 -7.08 -6.67
C SER A 112 12.20 -7.73 -6.45
N ASN A 113 11.17 -6.93 -6.18
CA ASN A 113 9.81 -7.39 -5.87
C ASN A 113 8.79 -7.07 -6.97
N GLN A 114 9.24 -6.65 -8.16
CA GLN A 114 8.33 -6.32 -9.25
C GLN A 114 7.97 -7.53 -10.10
N SER A 115 6.68 -7.63 -10.42
CA SER A 115 6.11 -8.54 -11.41
C SER A 115 5.04 -7.82 -12.22
N ARG A 116 4.59 -8.44 -13.29
CA ARG A 116 3.50 -7.93 -14.12
C ARG A 116 2.22 -7.74 -13.33
N GLU A 117 1.88 -8.71 -12.49
CA GLU A 117 0.68 -8.69 -11.65
C GLU A 117 0.74 -7.55 -10.63
N LEU A 118 1.90 -7.37 -9.98
CA LEU A 118 2.09 -6.31 -9.01
C LEU A 118 2.05 -4.93 -9.68
N ALA A 119 2.71 -4.77 -10.83
CA ALA A 119 2.69 -3.53 -11.61
C ALA A 119 1.26 -3.15 -12.03
N TYR A 120 0.46 -4.13 -12.46
CA TYR A 120 -0.95 -3.92 -12.78
C TYR A 120 -1.78 -3.46 -11.57
N VAL A 121 -1.62 -4.14 -10.43
CA VAL A 121 -2.30 -3.76 -9.18
C VAL A 121 -1.93 -2.34 -8.78
N GLN A 122 -0.66 -1.96 -8.86
CA GLN A 122 -0.16 -0.63 -8.54
C GLN A 122 -0.72 0.43 -9.50
N ALA A 123 -0.64 0.18 -10.81
CA ALA A 123 -1.11 1.11 -11.84
C ALA A 123 -2.62 1.35 -11.75
N SER A 124 -3.39 0.33 -11.36
CA SER A 124 -4.85 0.40 -11.26
C SER A 124 -5.38 1.09 -9.99
N ARG A 125 -4.52 1.63 -9.12
CA ARG A 125 -4.95 2.29 -7.87
C ARG A 125 -5.44 3.72 -8.07
N ALA A 126 -4.98 4.41 -9.11
CA ALA A 126 -5.32 5.81 -9.34
C ALA A 126 -6.41 5.97 -10.40
N ARG A 127 -7.26 7.00 -10.19
CA ARG A 127 -8.24 7.44 -11.19
C ARG A 127 -7.62 8.39 -12.22
N ALA A 128 -6.74 9.30 -11.77
CA ALA A 128 -6.14 10.32 -12.63
C ALA A 128 -4.73 9.94 -13.08
N ALA A 129 -3.80 9.68 -12.15
CA ALA A 129 -2.42 9.42 -12.51
C ALA A 129 -1.71 8.50 -11.51
N THR A 130 -0.92 7.55 -12.03
CA THR A 130 0.05 6.77 -11.26
C THR A 130 1.46 7.17 -11.67
N ARG A 131 2.31 7.50 -10.67
CA ARG A 131 3.71 7.81 -10.87
C ARG A 131 4.58 6.78 -10.17
N PHE A 132 5.51 6.20 -10.92
CA PHE A 132 6.49 5.25 -10.39
C PHE A 132 7.80 5.98 -10.10
N TYR A 133 8.37 5.72 -8.93
CA TYR A 133 9.65 6.26 -8.47
C TYR A 133 10.58 5.08 -8.21
N THR A 134 11.80 5.18 -8.73
CA THR A 134 12.85 4.19 -8.53
C THR A 134 14.20 4.91 -8.52
N ASP A 135 15.24 4.26 -8.01
CA ASP A 135 16.59 4.77 -8.16
C ASP A 135 17.20 4.31 -9.49
N GLU A 136 18.12 5.10 -10.01
CA GLU A 136 18.77 4.88 -11.31
C GLU A 136 19.57 3.56 -11.35
N THR A 137 20.19 3.21 -10.22
CA THR A 137 21.02 2.00 -10.10
C THR A 137 20.17 0.72 -10.28
N THR A 138 18.98 0.71 -9.71
CA THR A 138 18.07 -0.45 -9.75
C THR A 138 17.18 -0.47 -10.99
N ALA A 139 16.93 0.68 -11.62
CA ALA A 139 16.13 0.78 -12.84
C ALA A 139 16.87 0.27 -14.09
N GLY A 140 18.20 0.33 -14.08
CA GLY A 140 19.04 0.08 -15.24
C GLY A 140 18.99 1.24 -16.25
N SER A 141 19.85 1.20 -17.27
CA SER A 141 19.85 2.20 -18.32
C SER A 141 18.49 2.24 -19.02
N GLU A 142 17.94 3.45 -19.17
CA GLU A 142 16.65 3.69 -19.83
C GLU A 142 15.48 2.87 -19.23
N LEU A 143 15.52 2.58 -17.91
CA LEU A 143 14.53 1.78 -17.20
C LEU A 143 14.41 0.32 -17.71
N SER A 144 15.41 -0.19 -18.43
CA SER A 144 15.36 -1.49 -19.11
C SER A 144 15.14 -2.67 -18.14
N GLU A 145 15.83 -2.67 -17.00
CA GLU A 145 15.68 -3.73 -16.01
C GLU A 145 14.32 -3.68 -15.30
N LEU A 146 13.83 -2.48 -15.00
CA LEU A 146 12.50 -2.30 -14.43
C LEU A 146 11.41 -2.77 -15.41
N ALA A 147 11.50 -2.40 -16.68
CA ALA A 147 10.56 -2.81 -17.71
C ALA A 147 10.51 -4.33 -17.90
N LYS A 148 11.67 -5.00 -17.95
CA LYS A 148 11.75 -6.46 -18.01
C LYS A 148 11.05 -7.14 -16.83
N ARG A 149 11.26 -6.64 -15.61
CA ARG A 149 10.62 -7.19 -14.41
C ARG A 149 9.12 -6.96 -14.39
N MET A 150 8.66 -5.78 -14.79
CA MET A 150 7.23 -5.45 -14.91
C MET A 150 6.50 -6.26 -16.02
N GLN A 151 7.23 -6.86 -16.95
CA GLN A 151 6.67 -7.75 -17.96
C GLN A 151 6.69 -9.22 -17.52
N LYS A 152 7.55 -9.60 -16.58
CA LYS A 152 7.66 -10.98 -16.10
C LYS A 152 6.46 -11.32 -15.22
N SER A 153 5.76 -12.38 -15.58
CA SER A 153 4.67 -12.93 -14.76
C SER A 153 5.22 -13.84 -13.67
N ASP A 154 4.74 -13.64 -12.45
CA ASP A 154 4.95 -14.54 -11.31
C ASP A 154 3.73 -15.44 -11.07
N ALA A 155 2.78 -15.49 -12.01
CA ALA A 155 1.65 -16.38 -11.93
C ALA A 155 2.14 -17.82 -11.87
N LYS A 156 1.79 -18.53 -10.80
CA LYS A 156 2.06 -19.98 -10.71
C LYS A 156 1.24 -20.66 -11.80
N GLN A 157 1.91 -21.33 -12.75
CA GLN A 157 1.23 -22.23 -13.66
C GLN A 157 0.52 -23.30 -12.82
N LEU A 158 -0.78 -23.43 -12.99
CA LEU A 158 -1.52 -24.51 -12.34
C LEU A 158 -0.89 -25.82 -12.77
N ALA A 159 -0.74 -26.76 -11.84
CA ALA A 159 -0.10 -28.08 -12.12
C ALA A 159 -0.70 -28.80 -13.33
N HIS A 160 -1.98 -28.52 -13.61
CA HIS A 160 -2.70 -29.03 -14.77
C HIS A 160 -2.15 -28.49 -16.12
N GLU A 161 -1.79 -27.19 -16.20
CA GLU A 161 -1.19 -26.64 -17.43
C GLU A 161 0.23 -27.15 -17.67
N ALA A 162 0.98 -27.35 -16.58
CA ALA A 162 2.32 -27.94 -16.64
C ALA A 162 2.28 -29.41 -17.04
N MET A 163 1.22 -30.15 -16.74
CA MET A 163 1.01 -31.54 -17.20
C MET A 163 0.55 -31.59 -18.67
N ALA A 164 -0.31 -30.67 -19.11
CA ALA A 164 -0.77 -30.61 -20.50
C ALA A 164 0.38 -30.31 -21.46
N SER A 165 1.25 -29.37 -21.15
CA SER A 165 2.41 -29.04 -21.97
C SER A 165 3.46 -30.17 -22.04
N LYS A 166 3.56 -31.00 -21.01
CA LYS A 166 4.42 -32.21 -21.01
C LYS A 166 3.86 -33.33 -21.83
N SER A 167 2.54 -33.53 -21.88
CA SER A 167 1.91 -34.58 -22.70
C SER A 167 2.00 -34.31 -24.20
N GLU A 168 1.90 -33.03 -24.60
CA GLU A 168 2.07 -32.64 -26.01
C GLU A 168 3.51 -32.82 -26.52
N SER A 169 4.51 -32.50 -25.71
CA SER A 169 5.91 -32.68 -26.06
C SER A 169 6.31 -34.17 -26.15
N THR A 170 5.66 -35.06 -25.42
CA THR A 170 5.93 -36.52 -25.47
C THR A 170 5.28 -37.19 -26.68
N GLN A 171 4.13 -36.70 -27.15
CA GLN A 171 3.48 -37.23 -28.35
C GLN A 171 4.21 -36.85 -29.67
N GLN A 172 4.81 -35.66 -29.73
CA GLN A 172 5.59 -35.24 -30.89
C GLN A 172 6.92 -36.01 -31.05
N SER A 173 7.47 -36.56 -29.97
CA SER A 173 8.71 -37.34 -29.99
C SER A 173 8.50 -38.80 -30.43
N GLN A 174 7.27 -39.32 -30.43
CA GLN A 174 6.93 -40.69 -30.80
C GLN A 174 6.47 -40.85 -32.27
N THR A 175 6.27 -39.73 -32.99
CA THR A 175 5.79 -39.76 -34.38
C THR A 175 6.95 -39.57 -35.38
N GLN A 176 8.20 -39.55 -34.94
CA GLN A 176 9.41 -39.41 -35.79
C GLN A 176 10.33 -40.64 -35.75
N THR A 177 9.78 -41.84 -35.53
CA THR A 177 10.58 -43.10 -35.68
C THR A 177 9.93 -43.99 -36.69
#